data_98d900b0d1f97fd75bc92e76686af997
#
_entry.id   98d900b0d1f97fd75bc92e76686af997
#
_cell.length_a   1.000
_cell.length_b   1.000
_cell.length_c   1.000
_cell.angle_alpha   90.00
_cell.angle_beta   90.00
_cell.angle_gamma   90.00
#
_symmetry.space_group_name_H-M   'P 1'
#
loop_
_entity.id
_entity.type
_entity.pdbx_description
1 polymer ?
#
loop_
_entity_poly.entity_id
_entity_poly.type
_entity_poly.pdbx_seq_one_letter_code
_entity_poly.pdbx_strand_id
1 'polypeptide(L)'
;MYATAFAVAGLSITKPILSEVVLALGCIPLAEYATPTTPELAAVLRDYIPHYNAILLANHGALAYGETLLEAYYRMETLEHTAQVATIARILGKETVISDENLDKLFAVREKYGIKAPDLRALGCPTTTASGSASEYYTVSKSELIQLVQSVLEQSKKAN
;
A
#
# COMPACT_ATOMS: atom_id res chain seq x y z
N MET A 1 12.15 3.51 2.00
CA MET A 1 11.76 4.07 3.33
C MET A 1 10.24 4.07 3.51
N TYR A 2 9.46 4.67 2.61
CA TYR A 2 7.98 4.72 2.74
C TYR A 2 7.32 3.35 2.58
N ALA A 3 7.75 2.53 1.63
CA ALA A 3 7.27 1.16 1.48
C ALA A 3 7.49 0.33 2.76
N THR A 4 8.66 0.46 3.38
CA THR A 4 8.95 -0.20 4.66
C THR A 4 8.05 0.33 5.79
N ALA A 5 7.73 1.63 5.80
CA ALA A 5 6.81 2.19 6.78
C ALA A 5 5.40 1.60 6.64
N PHE A 6 4.90 1.40 5.41
CA PHE A 6 3.65 0.68 5.16
C PHE A 6 3.70 -0.77 5.68
N ALA A 7 4.79 -1.47 5.38
CA ALA A 7 4.98 -2.85 5.83
C ALA A 7 5.00 -2.98 7.37
N VAL A 8 5.64 -2.02 8.06
CA VAL A 8 5.68 -1.96 9.54
C VAL A 8 4.32 -1.56 10.12
N ALA A 9 3.58 -0.67 9.43
CA ALA A 9 2.25 -0.26 9.84
C ALA A 9 1.16 -1.32 9.58
N GLY A 10 1.50 -2.45 8.93
CA GLY A 10 0.53 -3.48 8.59
C GLY A 10 -0.41 -3.08 7.45
N LEU A 11 0.00 -2.15 6.59
CA LEU A 11 -0.84 -1.56 5.54
C LEU A 11 -0.40 -2.02 4.15
N SER A 12 -1.35 -2.46 3.34
CA SER A 12 -1.17 -2.68 1.90
C SER A 12 -1.40 -1.39 1.09
N ILE A 13 -0.99 -1.39 -0.18
CA ILE A 13 -1.28 -0.32 -1.14
C ILE A 13 -2.11 -0.91 -2.28
N THR A 14 -3.38 -1.18 -1.99
CA THR A 14 -4.29 -1.85 -2.91
C THR A 14 -5.23 -0.91 -3.65
N LYS A 15 -5.39 0.32 -3.17
CA LYS A 15 -6.25 1.31 -3.81
C LYS A 15 -5.61 1.88 -5.08
N PRO A 16 -6.34 1.96 -6.20
CA PRO A 16 -5.84 2.56 -7.44
C PRO A 16 -5.84 4.09 -7.34
N ILE A 17 -4.81 4.66 -6.75
CA ILE A 17 -4.66 6.11 -6.55
C ILE A 17 -3.74 6.78 -7.59
N LEU A 18 -2.94 6.01 -8.31
CA LEU A 18 -2.02 6.47 -9.34
C LEU A 18 -2.16 5.63 -10.62
N SER A 19 -2.25 6.30 -11.76
CA SER A 19 -2.36 5.65 -13.07
C SER A 19 -1.16 4.74 -13.37
N GLU A 20 0.04 5.17 -13.03
CA GLU A 20 1.29 4.43 -13.24
C GLU A 20 1.29 3.11 -12.48
N VAL A 21 0.74 3.09 -11.27
CA VAL A 21 0.63 1.87 -10.46
C VAL A 21 -0.34 0.88 -11.10
N VAL A 22 -1.50 1.37 -11.54
CA VAL A 22 -2.49 0.54 -12.26
C VAL A 22 -1.87 -0.07 -13.52
N LEU A 23 -1.04 0.70 -14.25
CA LEU A 23 -0.41 0.24 -15.48
C LEU A 23 0.76 -0.74 -15.22
N ALA A 24 1.61 -0.49 -14.23
CA ALA A 24 2.87 -1.20 -14.05
C ALA A 24 2.83 -2.31 -12.99
N LEU A 25 2.16 -2.07 -11.86
CA LEU A 25 2.18 -2.97 -10.71
C LEU A 25 0.83 -3.64 -10.45
N GLY A 26 -0.26 -3.02 -10.85
CA GLY A 26 -1.59 -3.43 -10.42
C GLY A 26 -1.87 -2.96 -8.99
N CYS A 27 -1.89 -3.87 -8.03
CA CYS A 27 -1.92 -3.52 -6.60
C CYS A 27 -0.73 -4.14 -5.85
N ILE A 28 -0.44 -3.60 -4.68
CA ILE A 28 0.69 -3.99 -3.87
C ILE A 28 0.15 -4.58 -2.55
N PRO A 29 0.11 -5.91 -2.41
CA PRO A 29 -0.36 -6.57 -1.21
C PRO A 29 0.66 -6.46 -0.07
N LEU A 30 0.19 -6.78 1.13
CA LEU A 30 1.03 -7.01 2.30
C LEU A 30 1.03 -8.51 2.59
N ALA A 31 2.17 -9.16 2.46
CA ALA A 31 2.38 -10.53 2.90
C ALA A 31 2.55 -10.56 4.43
N GLU A 32 2.03 -11.61 5.05
CA GLU A 32 2.18 -11.82 6.48
C GLU A 32 3.65 -11.94 6.90
N TYR A 33 3.89 -11.70 8.19
CA TYR A 33 5.23 -11.83 8.74
C TYR A 33 5.73 -13.27 8.64
N ALA A 34 6.94 -13.41 8.13
CA ALA A 34 7.72 -14.63 8.21
C ALA A 34 9.18 -14.29 8.56
N THR A 35 9.80 -15.14 9.37
CA THR A 35 11.17 -14.89 9.83
C THR A 35 12.15 -14.89 8.66
N PRO A 36 12.92 -13.81 8.45
CA PRO A 36 13.93 -13.76 7.40
C PRO A 36 14.94 -14.91 7.52
N THR A 37 15.48 -15.34 6.38
CA THR A 37 16.44 -16.45 6.27
C THR A 37 15.88 -17.85 6.60
N THR A 38 14.58 -17.97 6.84
CA THR A 38 13.92 -19.27 7.06
C THR A 38 13.13 -19.74 5.82
N PRO A 39 12.80 -21.02 5.72
CA PRO A 39 11.92 -21.55 4.67
C PRO A 39 10.50 -20.96 4.72
N GLU A 40 10.07 -20.45 5.87
CA GLU A 40 8.75 -19.84 6.06
C GLU A 40 8.53 -18.65 5.12
N LEU A 41 9.52 -17.75 5.00
CA LEU A 41 9.42 -16.60 4.10
C LEU A 41 9.22 -17.04 2.65
N ALA A 42 9.94 -18.07 2.21
CA ALA A 42 9.78 -18.62 0.86
C ALA A 42 8.40 -19.27 0.67
N ALA A 43 7.85 -19.90 1.72
CA ALA A 43 6.52 -20.51 1.68
C ALA A 43 5.43 -19.44 1.54
N VAL A 44 5.47 -18.39 2.36
CA VAL A 44 4.53 -17.24 2.27
C VAL A 44 4.57 -16.61 0.88
N LEU A 45 5.75 -16.36 0.32
CA LEU A 45 5.90 -15.69 -0.97
C LEU A 45 5.38 -16.51 -2.16
N ARG A 46 5.27 -17.83 -2.06
CA ARG A 46 4.75 -18.69 -3.14
C ARG A 46 3.35 -18.32 -3.58
N ASP A 47 2.52 -17.85 -2.65
CA ASP A 47 1.14 -17.48 -2.92
C ASP A 47 1.01 -16.09 -3.56
N TYR A 48 2.04 -15.25 -3.42
CA TYR A 48 2.04 -13.89 -3.96
C TYR A 48 2.78 -13.75 -5.29
N ILE A 49 3.94 -14.38 -5.44
CA ILE A 49 4.81 -14.24 -6.62
C ILE A 49 4.09 -14.51 -7.95
N PRO A 50 3.19 -15.50 -8.10
CA PRO A 50 2.49 -15.72 -9.36
C PRO A 50 1.53 -14.60 -9.77
N HIS A 51 1.12 -13.75 -8.81
CA HIS A 51 0.02 -12.82 -8.98
C HIS A 51 0.42 -11.35 -8.91
N TYR A 52 1.55 -11.02 -8.29
CA TYR A 52 1.96 -9.63 -8.02
C TYR A 52 3.39 -9.39 -8.45
N ASN A 53 3.68 -8.19 -8.94
CA ASN A 53 5.02 -7.76 -9.37
C ASN A 53 5.81 -7.07 -8.25
N ALA A 54 5.13 -6.62 -7.21
CA ALA A 54 5.71 -6.01 -6.02
C ALA A 54 4.85 -6.37 -4.80
N ILE A 55 5.48 -6.59 -3.66
CA ILE A 55 4.87 -7.13 -2.43
C ILE A 55 5.49 -6.41 -1.24
N LEU A 56 4.68 -5.98 -0.28
CA LEU A 56 5.16 -5.55 1.03
C LEU A 56 5.28 -6.77 1.94
N LEU A 57 6.31 -6.80 2.77
CA LEU A 57 6.59 -7.88 3.72
C LEU A 57 6.41 -7.33 5.13
N ALA A 58 5.43 -7.81 5.88
CA ALA A 58 5.10 -7.32 7.22
C ALA A 58 6.35 -7.27 8.12
N ASN A 59 6.61 -6.11 8.73
CA ASN A 59 7.75 -5.84 9.62
C ASN A 59 9.14 -6.11 9.01
N HIS A 60 9.24 -6.17 7.67
CA HIS A 60 10.51 -6.46 6.99
C HIS A 60 10.84 -5.40 5.96
N GLY A 61 9.97 -5.16 4.99
CA GLY A 61 10.23 -4.22 3.89
C GLY A 61 9.40 -4.50 2.66
N ALA A 62 10.04 -4.50 1.49
CA ALA A 62 9.39 -4.71 0.21
C ALA A 62 10.20 -5.63 -0.70
N LEU A 63 9.51 -6.36 -1.57
CA LEU A 63 10.05 -7.19 -2.62
C LEU A 63 9.49 -6.71 -3.96
N ALA A 64 10.36 -6.55 -4.95
CA ALA A 64 9.98 -6.44 -6.35
C ALA A 64 10.88 -7.34 -7.20
N TYR A 65 10.37 -7.83 -8.30
CA TYR A 65 11.11 -8.68 -9.23
C TYR A 65 10.65 -8.41 -10.66
N GLY A 66 11.39 -8.92 -11.63
CA GLY A 66 11.13 -8.75 -13.06
C GLY A 66 11.98 -9.70 -13.89
N GLU A 67 11.77 -9.71 -15.21
CA GLU A 67 12.56 -10.51 -16.15
C GLU A 67 14.03 -10.03 -16.20
N THR A 68 14.26 -8.76 -15.85
CA THR A 68 15.60 -8.16 -15.75
C THR A 68 15.76 -7.41 -14.43
N LEU A 69 17.02 -7.19 -14.02
CA LEU A 69 17.33 -6.38 -12.83
C LEU A 69 16.80 -4.96 -12.96
N LEU A 70 16.86 -4.38 -14.15
CA LEU A 70 16.38 -3.02 -14.41
C LEU A 70 14.85 -2.92 -14.26
N GLU A 71 14.13 -3.93 -14.72
CA GLU A 71 12.68 -4.00 -14.53
C GLU A 71 12.32 -4.13 -13.05
N ALA A 72 13.00 -5.00 -12.31
CA ALA A 72 12.81 -5.14 -10.87
C ALA A 72 13.11 -3.82 -10.13
N TYR A 73 14.15 -3.10 -10.55
CA TYR A 73 14.50 -1.79 -10.01
C TYR A 73 13.38 -0.76 -10.25
N TYR A 74 12.86 -0.63 -11.47
CA TYR A 74 11.78 0.31 -11.76
C TYR A 74 10.48 -0.03 -11.01
N ARG A 75 10.19 -1.32 -10.85
CA ARG A 75 9.05 -1.76 -10.04
C ARG A 75 9.22 -1.36 -8.57
N MET A 76 10.41 -1.51 -8.01
CA MET A 76 10.71 -1.08 -6.63
C MET A 76 10.64 0.45 -6.49
N GLU A 77 11.15 1.20 -7.47
CA GLU A 77 11.06 2.66 -7.49
C GLU A 77 9.60 3.14 -7.56
N THR A 78 8.79 2.53 -8.42
CA THR A 78 7.35 2.80 -8.52
C THR A 78 6.63 2.49 -7.21
N LEU A 79 6.96 1.38 -6.55
CA LEU A 79 6.40 1.00 -5.25
C LEU A 79 6.75 2.05 -4.18
N GLU A 80 8.02 2.42 -4.04
CA GLU A 80 8.48 3.40 -3.05
C GLU A 80 7.84 4.78 -3.30
N HIS A 81 7.82 5.23 -4.56
CA HIS A 81 7.16 6.48 -4.94
C HIS A 81 5.66 6.46 -4.59
N THR A 82 4.98 5.37 -4.87
CA THR A 82 3.55 5.21 -4.54
C THR A 82 3.31 5.27 -3.04
N ALA A 83 4.13 4.59 -2.25
CA ALA A 83 4.06 4.63 -0.80
C ALA A 83 4.30 6.05 -0.26
N GLN A 84 5.23 6.79 -0.84
CA GLN A 84 5.47 8.19 -0.49
C GLN A 84 4.25 9.06 -0.80
N VAL A 85 3.72 8.97 -2.01
CA VAL A 85 2.53 9.75 -2.43
C VAL A 85 1.33 9.41 -1.57
N ALA A 86 1.06 8.13 -1.32
CA ALA A 86 -0.04 7.68 -0.46
C ALA A 86 0.10 8.24 0.98
N THR A 87 1.31 8.22 1.53
CA THR A 87 1.58 8.81 2.85
C THR A 87 1.24 10.29 2.88
N ILE A 88 1.72 11.06 1.89
CA ILE A 88 1.49 12.50 1.81
C ILE A 88 0.00 12.80 1.60
N ALA A 89 -0.69 12.05 0.71
CA ALA A 89 -2.12 12.21 0.48
C ALA A 89 -2.94 11.99 1.77
N ARG A 90 -2.57 10.98 2.56
CA ARG A 90 -3.20 10.71 3.87
C ARG A 90 -2.96 11.85 4.88
N ILE A 91 -1.74 12.39 4.93
CA ILE A 91 -1.42 13.57 5.76
C ILE A 91 -2.23 14.80 5.32
N LEU A 92 -2.45 14.96 4.02
CA LEU A 92 -3.31 16.01 3.45
C LEU A 92 -4.81 15.76 3.70
N GLY A 93 -5.16 14.61 4.30
CA GLY A 93 -6.49 14.26 4.77
C GLY A 93 -7.34 13.44 3.81
N LYS A 94 -6.86 13.12 2.58
CA LYS A 94 -7.67 12.37 1.61
C LYS A 94 -6.84 11.66 0.54
N GLU A 95 -7.12 10.37 0.33
CA GLU A 95 -6.76 9.63 -0.89
C GLU A 95 -7.98 9.59 -1.82
N THR A 96 -7.83 10.01 -3.06
CA THR A 96 -8.89 9.89 -4.07
C THR A 96 -8.58 8.71 -4.98
N VAL A 97 -9.52 7.78 -5.07
CA VAL A 97 -9.41 6.57 -5.90
C VAL A 97 -9.84 6.90 -7.35
N ILE A 98 -9.16 6.32 -8.31
CA ILE A 98 -9.52 6.40 -9.74
C ILE A 98 -10.86 5.68 -9.92
N SER A 99 -11.81 6.33 -10.62
CA SER A 99 -13.13 5.74 -10.88
C SER A 99 -13.05 4.50 -11.77
N ASP A 100 -14.03 3.61 -11.64
CA ASP A 100 -14.11 2.39 -12.46
C ASP A 100 -14.10 2.69 -13.96
N GLU A 101 -14.80 3.75 -14.40
CA GLU A 101 -14.78 4.20 -15.80
C GLU A 101 -13.36 4.55 -16.28
N ASN A 102 -12.57 5.22 -15.43
CA ASN A 102 -11.20 5.59 -15.77
C ASN A 102 -10.24 4.40 -15.64
N LEU A 103 -10.52 3.45 -14.75
CA LEU A 103 -9.79 2.17 -14.70
C LEU A 103 -9.98 1.36 -16.00
N ASP A 104 -11.20 1.33 -16.56
CA ASP A 104 -11.46 0.68 -17.85
C ASP A 104 -10.61 1.28 -18.97
N LYS A 105 -10.47 2.61 -18.99
CA LYS A 105 -9.59 3.31 -19.96
C LYS A 105 -8.12 2.91 -19.75
N LEU A 106 -7.65 2.81 -18.51
CA LEU A 106 -6.27 2.38 -18.21
C LEU A 106 -6.03 0.92 -18.61
N PHE A 107 -6.99 0.02 -18.41
CA PHE A 107 -6.89 -1.36 -18.87
C PHE A 107 -6.83 -1.45 -20.40
N ALA A 108 -7.64 -0.66 -21.11
CA ALA A 108 -7.56 -0.57 -22.56
C ALA A 108 -6.19 -0.05 -23.05
N VAL A 109 -5.57 0.90 -22.33
CA VAL A 109 -4.21 1.36 -22.62
C VAL A 109 -3.20 0.23 -22.39
N ARG A 110 -3.31 -0.54 -21.29
CA ARG A 110 -2.44 -1.70 -21.04
C ARG A 110 -2.50 -2.70 -22.19
N GLU A 111 -3.70 -3.07 -22.62
CA GLU A 111 -3.92 -4.01 -23.70
C GLU A 111 -3.32 -3.48 -25.01
N LYS A 112 -3.61 -2.22 -25.37
CA LYS A 112 -3.12 -1.58 -26.59
C LYS A 112 -1.59 -1.57 -26.69
N TYR A 113 -0.89 -1.36 -25.57
CA TYR A 113 0.57 -1.29 -25.52
C TYR A 113 1.25 -2.57 -25.07
N GLY A 114 0.50 -3.65 -24.84
CA GLY A 114 1.05 -4.94 -24.42
C GLY A 114 1.74 -4.88 -23.04
N ILE A 115 1.32 -3.99 -22.15
CA ILE A 115 1.92 -3.83 -20.83
C ILE A 115 1.48 -5.00 -19.94
N LYS A 116 2.43 -5.84 -19.54
CA LYS A 116 2.21 -6.98 -18.66
C LYS A 116 2.22 -6.51 -17.20
N ALA A 117 1.06 -6.44 -16.59
CA ALA A 117 0.93 -6.19 -15.15
C ALA A 117 -0.25 -7.01 -14.59
N PRO A 118 -0.25 -7.31 -13.29
CA PRO A 118 -1.34 -8.02 -12.64
C PRO A 118 -2.70 -7.35 -12.85
N ASP A 119 -3.75 -8.14 -13.02
CA ASP A 119 -5.10 -7.61 -13.11
C ASP A 119 -5.66 -7.35 -11.72
N LEU A 120 -5.83 -6.07 -11.38
CA LEU A 120 -6.39 -5.59 -10.12
C LEU A 120 -7.72 -6.25 -9.77
N ARG A 121 -8.59 -6.43 -10.76
CA ARG A 121 -9.95 -6.97 -10.56
C ARG A 121 -9.93 -8.47 -10.31
N ALA A 122 -9.12 -9.19 -11.08
CA ALA A 122 -8.93 -10.62 -10.91
C ALA A 122 -8.33 -10.97 -9.54
N LEU A 123 -7.52 -10.07 -8.97
CA LEU A 123 -6.89 -10.23 -7.66
C LEU A 123 -7.77 -9.73 -6.49
N GLY A 124 -8.99 -9.25 -6.77
CA GLY A 124 -9.87 -8.74 -5.72
C GLY A 124 -9.36 -7.46 -5.04
N CYS A 125 -8.44 -6.74 -5.69
CA CYS A 125 -8.01 -5.44 -5.18
C CYS A 125 -9.19 -4.46 -5.24
N PRO A 126 -9.43 -3.65 -4.18
CA PRO A 126 -10.56 -2.73 -4.15
C PRO A 126 -10.44 -1.71 -5.27
N THR A 127 -11.37 -1.75 -6.22
CA THR A 127 -11.43 -0.83 -7.37
C THR A 127 -12.43 0.30 -7.16
N THR A 128 -13.33 0.15 -6.19
CA THR A 128 -14.34 1.15 -5.86
C THR A 128 -14.10 1.77 -4.48
N THR A 129 -14.66 2.95 -4.28
CA THR A 129 -14.92 3.49 -2.94
C THR A 129 -16.02 2.66 -2.27
N ALA A 130 -15.81 1.34 -2.11
CA ALA A 130 -16.66 0.58 -1.23
C ALA A 130 -16.59 1.27 0.14
N SER A 131 -17.70 1.82 0.57
CA SER A 131 -17.95 2.31 1.93
C SER A 131 -18.00 1.11 2.89
N GLY A 132 -16.93 0.34 2.89
CA GLY A 132 -16.77 -0.87 3.67
C GLY A 132 -15.50 -0.77 4.49
N SER A 133 -15.69 -0.60 5.79
CA SER A 133 -14.73 -0.45 6.86
C SER A 133 -13.74 0.70 6.61
N ALA A 134 -14.02 1.83 7.22
CA ALA A 134 -12.99 2.79 7.56
C ALA A 134 -11.79 1.99 8.08
N SER A 135 -10.65 2.04 7.36
CA SER A 135 -9.40 1.74 8.00
C SER A 135 -9.43 2.54 9.30
N GLU A 136 -9.12 1.90 10.41
CA GLU A 136 -9.08 2.52 11.73
C GLU A 136 -7.99 3.61 11.76
N TYR A 137 -8.18 4.66 10.96
CA TYR A 137 -7.53 5.93 11.22
C TYR A 137 -8.39 6.60 12.29
N TYR A 138 -7.91 6.61 13.49
CA TYR A 138 -8.47 7.46 14.52
C TYR A 138 -8.26 8.91 14.06
N THR A 139 -9.26 9.48 13.41
CA THR A 139 -9.32 10.92 13.22
C THR A 139 -9.64 11.53 14.58
N VAL A 140 -8.59 11.86 15.30
CA VAL A 140 -8.74 12.62 16.55
C VAL A 140 -9.10 14.03 16.15
N SER A 141 -10.29 14.49 16.50
CA SER A 141 -10.67 15.88 16.32
C SER A 141 -9.73 16.80 17.11
N LYS A 142 -9.60 18.06 16.70
CA LYS A 142 -8.79 19.04 17.43
C LYS A 142 -9.18 19.14 18.91
N SER A 143 -10.47 18.99 19.22
CA SER A 143 -11.00 19.00 20.59
C SER A 143 -10.56 17.76 21.39
N GLU A 144 -10.61 16.58 20.79
CA GLU A 144 -10.15 15.35 21.44
C GLU A 144 -8.63 15.33 21.68
N LEU A 145 -7.86 15.87 20.72
CA LEU A 145 -6.41 16.02 20.89
C LEU A 145 -6.09 16.97 22.06
N ILE A 146 -6.80 18.09 22.17
CA ILE A 146 -6.64 19.04 23.27
C ILE A 146 -6.99 18.37 24.61
N GLN A 147 -8.08 17.61 24.69
CA GLN A 147 -8.47 16.89 25.91
C GLN A 147 -7.43 15.83 26.29
N LEU A 148 -6.90 15.09 25.31
CA LEU A 148 -5.85 14.09 25.56
C LEU A 148 -4.59 14.76 26.12
N VAL A 149 -4.13 15.85 25.53
CA VAL A 149 -2.96 16.59 26.01
C VAL A 149 -3.19 17.16 27.41
N GLN A 150 -4.37 17.71 27.70
CA GLN A 150 -4.72 18.20 29.03
C GLN A 150 -4.70 17.09 30.08
N SER A 151 -5.28 15.91 29.76
CA SER A 151 -5.30 14.78 30.68
C SER A 151 -3.89 14.28 31.01
N VAL A 152 -3.00 14.22 30.03
CA VAL A 152 -1.60 13.82 30.23
C VAL A 152 -0.85 14.85 31.11
N LEU A 153 -1.07 16.14 30.88
CA LEU A 153 -0.46 17.21 31.68
C LEU A 153 -0.94 17.20 33.14
N GLU A 154 -2.22 16.89 33.37
CA GLU A 154 -2.78 16.76 34.72
C GLU A 154 -2.23 15.53 35.46
N GLN A 155 -2.05 14.41 34.76
CA GLN A 155 -1.45 13.21 35.33
C GLN A 155 0.02 13.44 35.72
N SER A 156 0.78 14.13 34.88
CA SER A 156 2.19 14.46 35.16
C SER A 156 2.35 15.40 36.36
N LYS A 157 1.37 16.30 36.62
CA LYS A 157 1.36 17.18 37.80
C LYS A 157 1.00 16.47 39.10
N LYS A 158 0.31 15.33 39.02
CA LYS A 158 -0.05 14.51 40.22
C LYS A 158 1.04 13.50 40.60
N ALA A 159 2.01 13.27 39.71
CA ALA A 159 3.10 12.34 39.92
C ALA A 159 4.39 13.00 40.48
N ASN A 160 4.39 14.31 40.61
CA ASN A 160 5.41 15.13 41.32
C ASN A 160 4.81 15.72 42.60
#